data_0d2d09f93f4a768442e2748795ecd319
#
_entry.id   0d2d09f93f4a768442e2748795ecd319
#
_cell.length_a   1.000
_cell.length_b   1.000
_cell.length_c   1.000
_cell.angle_alpha   90.00
_cell.angle_beta   90.00
_cell.angle_gamma   90.00
#
_symmetry.space_group_name_H-M   'P 1'
#
loop_
_entity.id
_entity.type
_entity.pdbx_description
1 polymer ?
#
loop_
_entity_poly.entity_id
_entity_poly.type
_entity_poly.pdbx_seq_one_letter_code
_entity_poly.pdbx_strand_id
1 'polypeptide(L)'
;MGYGCIIRYCNSGFEEKLEVLRELEIRGIEVCFSLFLLSQEEEAYIKEHFRIKVCHMQSPEMHLNIIEKNESSVYEAVCYLAQLGHKRIGGIFCIDEIDDSFLMARKRGFLKAISQINLDQDESLIGQLHGECEKDSVISVIEKIFVPQKPPTALFCYSDEVAIEVMSWIMKHGYRIPEDVSVVSFDGIPFSERITPSLSTISQPVEYQAKSIINGMLYLQD
;
A
#
# COMPACT_ATOMS: atom_id res chain seq x y z
N MET A 1 27.71 10.82 14.25
CA MET A 1 26.51 11.08 13.45
C MET A 1 25.50 9.98 13.73
N GLY A 2 24.39 10.33 14.34
CA GLY A 2 23.28 9.42 14.58
C GLY A 2 22.35 9.43 13.37
N TYR A 3 22.21 8.30 12.69
CA TYR A 3 21.22 8.13 11.63
C TYR A 3 20.00 7.46 12.21
N GLY A 4 18.85 8.08 12.08
CA GLY A 4 17.56 7.50 12.43
C GLY A 4 16.71 7.39 11.17
N CYS A 5 16.14 6.21 10.93
CA CYS A 5 15.13 6.02 9.92
C CYS A 5 13.78 5.88 10.63
N ILE A 6 12.84 6.78 10.36
CA ILE A 6 11.45 6.58 10.78
C ILE A 6 10.62 6.35 9.53
N ILE A 7 10.20 5.10 9.41
CA ILE A 7 9.15 4.72 8.50
C ILE A 7 7.85 4.77 9.32
N ARG A 8 7.23 5.94 9.40
CA ARG A 8 5.85 6.06 9.85
C ARG A 8 5.04 6.62 8.69
N TYR A 9 4.03 5.87 8.33
CA TYR A 9 2.89 6.40 7.59
C TYR A 9 2.21 7.42 8.49
N CYS A 10 2.49 8.68 8.26
CA CYS A 10 1.74 9.75 8.88
C CYS A 10 0.85 10.39 7.81
N ASN A 11 -0.39 9.95 7.71
CA ASN A 11 -1.49 10.75 7.20
C ASN A 11 -1.88 11.87 8.20
N SER A 12 -0.98 12.19 9.09
CA SER A 12 -1.14 13.14 10.16
C SER A 12 -0.95 14.56 9.63
N GLY A 13 -1.66 15.50 10.21
CA GLY A 13 -1.50 16.90 9.94
C GLY A 13 -0.07 17.39 10.21
N PHE A 14 0.26 18.60 9.76
CA PHE A 14 1.61 19.17 9.90
C PHE A 14 2.11 19.20 11.35
N GLU A 15 1.25 19.50 12.32
CA GLU A 15 1.61 19.50 13.75
C GLU A 15 2.12 18.15 14.26
N GLU A 16 1.50 17.05 13.87
CA GLU A 16 1.96 15.71 14.25
C GLU A 16 3.31 15.36 13.61
N LYS A 17 3.56 15.81 12.38
CA LYS A 17 4.87 15.69 11.74
C LYS A 17 5.94 16.44 12.54
N LEU A 18 5.62 17.65 13.04
CA LEU A 18 6.52 18.44 13.87
C LEU A 18 6.81 17.77 15.23
N GLU A 19 5.82 17.13 15.86
CA GLU A 19 6.03 16.38 17.10
C GLU A 19 7.03 15.23 16.91
N VAL A 20 6.90 14.48 15.82
CA VAL A 20 7.85 13.43 15.47
C VAL A 20 9.26 14.00 15.29
N LEU A 21 9.40 15.11 14.57
CA LEU A 21 10.72 15.74 14.38
C LEU A 21 11.33 16.23 15.70
N ARG A 22 10.54 16.79 16.61
CA ARG A 22 10.99 17.19 17.96
C ARG A 22 11.50 16.01 18.77
N GLU A 23 10.76 14.89 18.76
CA GLU A 23 11.16 13.66 19.44
C GLU A 23 12.49 13.12 18.89
N LEU A 24 12.67 13.17 17.56
CA LEU A 24 13.90 12.75 16.91
C LEU A 24 15.10 13.64 17.27
N GLU A 25 14.93 14.95 17.28
CA GLU A 25 15.98 15.87 17.73
C GLU A 25 16.39 15.63 19.20
N ILE A 26 15.42 15.41 20.09
CA ILE A 26 15.67 15.08 21.51
C ILE A 26 16.51 13.80 21.62
N ARG A 27 16.31 12.84 20.73
CA ARG A 27 17.08 11.58 20.68
C ARG A 27 18.44 11.72 19.98
N GLY A 28 18.81 12.92 19.54
CA GLY A 28 20.08 13.19 18.87
C GLY A 28 20.15 12.67 17.43
N ILE A 29 19.02 12.55 16.77
CA ILE A 29 18.93 12.17 15.35
C ILE A 29 19.21 13.41 14.50
N GLU A 30 20.16 13.32 13.60
CA GLU A 30 20.56 14.44 12.74
C GLU A 30 19.90 14.40 11.36
N VAL A 31 19.44 13.22 10.91
CA VAL A 31 18.80 13.03 9.60
C VAL A 31 17.55 12.19 9.73
N CYS A 32 16.44 12.68 9.25
CA CYS A 32 15.16 11.98 9.16
C CYS A 32 14.81 11.68 7.70
N PHE A 33 14.44 10.44 7.42
CA PHE A 33 13.89 10.05 6.12
C PHE A 33 12.38 10.08 6.18
N SER A 34 11.79 10.90 5.32
CA SER A 34 10.34 11.04 5.23
C SER A 34 9.80 10.34 3.99
N LEU A 35 8.76 9.53 4.19
CA LEU A 35 7.92 8.97 3.12
C LEU A 35 6.81 9.93 2.68
N PHE A 36 6.51 10.95 3.49
CA PHE A 36 5.50 11.94 3.17
C PHE A 36 6.13 13.11 2.42
N LEU A 37 5.39 13.65 1.47
CA LEU A 37 5.75 14.90 0.82
C LEU A 37 5.44 16.06 1.77
N LEU A 38 6.38 16.97 1.91
CA LEU A 38 6.19 18.24 2.56
C LEU A 38 5.90 19.29 1.48
N SER A 39 5.02 20.23 1.77
CA SER A 39 4.87 21.43 0.95
C SER A 39 6.13 22.31 1.06
N GLN A 40 6.32 23.23 0.13
CA GLN A 40 7.44 24.18 0.20
C GLN A 40 7.43 25.03 1.47
N GLU A 41 6.26 25.37 1.99
CA GLU A 41 6.07 26.13 3.23
C GLU A 41 6.44 25.29 4.45
N GLU A 42 6.03 24.01 4.48
CA GLU A 42 6.39 23.05 5.54
C GLU A 42 7.90 22.81 5.57
N GLU A 43 8.54 22.63 4.41
CA GLU A 43 10.00 22.49 4.32
C GLU A 43 10.75 23.72 4.81
N ALA A 44 10.28 24.91 4.42
CA ALA A 44 10.89 26.15 4.88
C ALA A 44 10.79 26.29 6.40
N TYR A 45 9.63 26.00 6.97
CA TYR A 45 9.40 26.02 8.41
C TYR A 45 10.33 25.04 9.14
N ILE A 46 10.45 23.79 8.67
CA ILE A 46 11.32 22.78 9.28
C ILE A 46 12.79 23.20 9.23
N LYS A 47 13.27 23.71 8.08
CA LYS A 47 14.64 24.22 7.94
C LYS A 47 14.99 25.37 8.88
N GLU A 48 14.02 26.21 9.21
CA GLU A 48 14.20 27.35 10.11
C GLU A 48 14.20 26.94 11.60
N HIS A 49 13.35 25.96 11.98
CA HIS A 49 13.05 25.65 13.38
C HIS A 49 13.68 24.38 13.90
N PHE A 50 14.22 23.52 13.04
CA PHE A 50 14.83 22.24 13.41
C PHE A 50 16.26 22.13 12.88
N ARG A 51 17.10 21.47 13.66
CA ARG A 51 18.47 21.11 13.23
C ARG A 51 18.51 19.83 12.41
N ILE A 52 17.47 19.01 12.52
CA ILE A 52 17.33 17.75 11.80
C ILE A 52 17.15 18.00 10.30
N LYS A 53 17.93 17.33 9.48
CA LYS A 53 17.74 17.35 8.03
C LYS A 53 16.66 16.34 7.65
N VAL A 54 15.61 16.82 7.01
CA VAL A 54 14.59 15.95 6.43
C VAL A 54 14.97 15.63 4.99
N CYS A 55 15.16 14.36 4.71
CA CYS A 55 15.45 13.85 3.38
C CYS A 55 14.20 13.11 2.88
N HIS A 56 13.63 13.58 1.79
CA HIS A 56 12.53 12.87 1.15
C HIS A 56 13.06 11.57 0.54
N MET A 57 12.44 10.46 0.89
CA MET A 57 12.76 9.16 0.30
C MET A 57 12.38 9.10 -1.19
N GLN A 58 11.63 10.08 -1.66
CA GLN A 58 11.18 10.17 -3.04
C GLN A 58 11.30 11.62 -3.53
N SER A 59 12.01 11.81 -4.66
CA SER A 59 11.84 13.06 -5.40
C SER A 59 10.41 13.12 -5.96
N PRO A 60 9.87 14.31 -6.31
CA PRO A 60 8.58 14.43 -6.96
C PRO A 60 8.44 13.51 -8.20
N GLU A 61 9.49 13.41 -9.01
CA GLU A 61 9.54 12.51 -10.17
C GLU A 61 9.51 11.04 -9.77
N MET A 62 10.22 10.66 -8.70
CA MET A 62 10.24 9.30 -8.18
C MET A 62 8.89 8.94 -7.55
N HIS A 63 8.22 9.88 -6.89
CA HIS A 63 6.88 9.70 -6.36
C HIS A 63 5.86 9.44 -7.48
N LEU A 64 5.86 10.25 -8.55
CA LEU A 64 5.01 10.03 -9.71
C LEU A 64 5.26 8.67 -10.37
N ASN A 65 6.52 8.29 -10.55
CA ASN A 65 6.87 6.98 -11.09
C ASN A 65 6.38 5.81 -10.23
N ILE A 66 6.39 5.95 -8.90
CA ILE A 66 5.88 4.93 -7.98
C ILE A 66 4.35 4.84 -8.10
N ILE A 67 3.65 5.96 -8.16
CA ILE A 67 2.20 6.00 -8.36
C ILE A 67 1.81 5.31 -9.66
N GLU A 68 2.44 5.67 -10.79
CA GLU A 68 2.18 5.06 -12.09
C GLU A 68 2.45 3.55 -12.10
N LYS A 69 3.53 3.12 -11.46
CA LYS A 69 3.86 1.69 -11.36
C LYS A 69 2.87 0.94 -10.46
N ASN A 70 2.42 1.52 -9.35
CA ASN A 70 1.39 0.91 -8.53
C ASN A 70 0.09 0.72 -9.33
N GLU A 71 -0.35 1.75 -10.05
CA GLU A 71 -1.54 1.67 -10.89
C GLU A 71 -1.41 0.61 -12.00
N SER A 72 -0.30 0.64 -12.76
CA SER A 72 -0.08 -0.30 -13.87
C SER A 72 0.07 -1.75 -13.40
N SER A 73 0.79 -1.99 -12.32
CA SER A 73 0.99 -3.35 -11.80
C SER A 73 -0.31 -3.98 -11.30
N VAL A 74 -1.16 -3.21 -10.63
CA VAL A 74 -2.48 -3.71 -10.20
C VAL A 74 -3.39 -3.95 -11.42
N TYR A 75 -3.36 -3.06 -12.40
CA TYR A 75 -4.08 -3.27 -13.65
C TYR A 75 -3.67 -4.59 -14.32
N GLU A 76 -2.37 -4.86 -14.45
CA GLU A 76 -1.84 -6.10 -15.02
C GLU A 76 -2.24 -7.35 -14.22
N ALA A 77 -2.19 -7.29 -12.88
CA ALA A 77 -2.61 -8.40 -12.02
C ALA A 77 -4.09 -8.74 -12.19
N VAL A 78 -4.97 -7.74 -12.29
CA VAL A 78 -6.41 -7.96 -12.54
C VAL A 78 -6.65 -8.50 -13.95
N CYS A 79 -5.93 -8.00 -14.94
CA CYS A 79 -5.97 -8.55 -16.30
C CYS A 79 -5.54 -10.03 -16.32
N TYR A 80 -4.51 -10.39 -15.58
CA TYR A 80 -4.06 -11.77 -15.44
C TYR A 80 -5.13 -12.66 -14.81
N LEU A 81 -5.78 -12.24 -13.73
CA LEU A 81 -6.91 -12.97 -13.14
C LEU A 81 -8.04 -13.18 -14.18
N ALA A 82 -8.34 -12.15 -14.98
CA ALA A 82 -9.35 -12.27 -16.04
C ALA A 82 -8.94 -13.27 -17.15
N GLN A 83 -7.65 -13.32 -17.51
CA GLN A 83 -7.12 -14.31 -18.45
C GLN A 83 -7.24 -15.76 -17.92
N LEU A 84 -7.15 -15.94 -16.59
CA LEU A 84 -7.41 -17.22 -15.93
C LEU A 84 -8.91 -17.59 -15.90
N GLY A 85 -9.79 -16.73 -16.40
CA GLY A 85 -11.22 -16.99 -16.52
C GLY A 85 -12.08 -16.36 -15.44
N HIS A 86 -11.49 -15.63 -14.47
CA HIS A 86 -12.26 -14.93 -13.46
C HIS A 86 -13.07 -13.79 -14.09
N LYS A 87 -14.37 -13.75 -13.79
CA LYS A 87 -15.29 -12.70 -14.27
C LYS A 87 -15.78 -11.81 -13.13
N ARG A 88 -15.85 -12.37 -11.93
CA ARG A 88 -16.29 -11.69 -10.73
C ARG A 88 -15.11 -11.58 -9.77
N ILE A 89 -14.45 -10.44 -9.79
CA ILE A 89 -13.23 -10.13 -9.03
C ILE A 89 -13.57 -9.06 -8.01
N GLY A 90 -13.35 -9.34 -6.73
CA GLY A 90 -13.49 -8.37 -5.66
C GLY A 90 -12.16 -7.66 -5.38
N GLY A 91 -12.23 -6.46 -4.80
CA GLY A 91 -11.08 -5.69 -4.39
C GLY A 91 -11.23 -5.12 -2.98
N ILE A 92 -10.17 -5.18 -2.16
CA ILE A 92 -10.13 -4.58 -0.83
C ILE A 92 -9.02 -3.52 -0.81
N PHE A 93 -9.39 -2.29 -0.46
CA PHE A 93 -8.50 -1.13 -0.52
C PHE A 93 -8.54 -0.34 0.79
N CYS A 94 -7.40 0.21 1.18
CA CYS A 94 -7.35 1.25 2.18
C CYS A 94 -7.65 2.60 1.51
N ILE A 95 -8.52 3.38 2.13
CA ILE A 95 -8.86 4.73 1.66
C ILE A 95 -7.94 5.71 2.36
N ASP A 96 -7.25 6.51 1.56
CA ASP A 96 -6.44 7.62 1.98
C ASP A 96 -7.19 8.92 1.66
N GLU A 97 -7.04 9.94 2.50
CA GLU A 97 -7.57 11.28 2.23
C GLU A 97 -6.79 11.98 1.11
N ILE A 98 -5.58 11.51 0.83
CA ILE A 98 -4.72 12.03 -0.24
C ILE A 98 -4.98 11.23 -1.53
N ASP A 99 -5.64 11.87 -2.49
CA ASP A 99 -6.05 11.23 -3.75
C ASP A 99 -4.87 10.72 -4.60
N ASP A 100 -3.72 11.36 -4.52
CA ASP A 100 -2.47 10.99 -5.21
C ASP A 100 -1.58 10.01 -4.43
N SER A 101 -2.10 9.36 -3.39
CA SER A 101 -1.35 8.34 -2.68
C SER A 101 -1.18 7.06 -3.53
N PHE A 102 -0.12 6.30 -3.25
CA PHE A 102 0.07 4.99 -3.88
C PHE A 102 -1.05 3.99 -3.51
N LEU A 103 -1.74 4.17 -2.38
CA LEU A 103 -2.90 3.39 -2.01
C LEU A 103 -4.06 3.64 -2.97
N MET A 104 -4.32 4.91 -3.29
CA MET A 104 -5.33 5.28 -4.27
C MET A 104 -4.95 4.87 -5.70
N ALA A 105 -3.66 4.88 -6.03
CA ALA A 105 -3.18 4.37 -7.31
C ALA A 105 -3.48 2.87 -7.50
N ARG A 106 -3.32 2.06 -6.46
CA ARG A 106 -3.71 0.64 -6.48
C ARG A 106 -5.21 0.47 -6.78
N LYS A 107 -6.05 1.25 -6.13
CA LYS A 107 -7.51 1.25 -6.38
C LYS A 107 -7.84 1.70 -7.80
N ARG A 108 -7.21 2.77 -8.30
CA ARG A 108 -7.41 3.23 -9.69
C ARG A 108 -7.03 2.16 -10.71
N GLY A 109 -5.90 1.48 -10.53
CA GLY A 109 -5.45 0.39 -11.39
C GLY A 109 -6.47 -0.76 -11.45
N PHE A 110 -7.02 -1.14 -10.31
CA PHE A 110 -8.07 -2.15 -10.20
C PHE A 110 -9.35 -1.72 -10.97
N LEU A 111 -9.88 -0.55 -10.67
CA LEU A 111 -11.11 -0.04 -11.28
C LEU A 111 -10.96 0.13 -12.80
N LYS A 112 -9.79 0.60 -13.24
CA LYS A 112 -9.46 0.72 -14.66
C LYS A 112 -9.49 -0.63 -15.38
N ALA A 113 -8.91 -1.68 -14.78
CA ALA A 113 -8.96 -3.03 -15.32
C ALA A 113 -10.40 -3.55 -15.41
N ILE A 114 -11.16 -3.47 -14.30
CA ILE A 114 -12.56 -3.90 -14.26
C ILE A 114 -13.39 -3.26 -15.38
N SER A 115 -13.22 -1.96 -15.60
CA SER A 115 -13.95 -1.21 -16.63
C SER A 115 -13.49 -1.58 -18.05
N GLN A 116 -12.17 -1.60 -18.31
CA GLN A 116 -11.65 -1.76 -19.68
C GLN A 116 -11.81 -3.17 -20.24
N ILE A 117 -11.75 -4.20 -19.39
CA ILE A 117 -11.93 -5.59 -19.83
C ILE A 117 -13.33 -6.14 -19.56
N ASN A 118 -14.28 -5.25 -19.22
CA ASN A 118 -15.70 -5.53 -19.05
C ASN A 118 -15.99 -6.70 -18.07
N LEU A 119 -15.38 -6.63 -16.90
CA LEU A 119 -15.67 -7.53 -15.79
C LEU A 119 -16.94 -7.10 -15.04
N ASP A 120 -17.36 -7.92 -14.06
CA ASP A 120 -18.50 -7.58 -13.20
C ASP A 120 -18.22 -6.29 -12.43
N GLN A 121 -19.02 -5.24 -12.68
CA GLN A 121 -18.85 -3.91 -12.08
C GLN A 121 -19.77 -3.70 -10.86
N ASP A 122 -20.15 -4.79 -10.20
CA ASP A 122 -20.93 -4.74 -8.97
C ASP A 122 -20.13 -4.05 -7.85
N GLU A 123 -20.59 -2.87 -7.43
CA GLU A 123 -19.91 -2.07 -6.40
C GLU A 123 -19.81 -2.80 -5.06
N SER A 124 -20.67 -3.79 -4.79
CA SER A 124 -20.58 -4.61 -3.60
C SER A 124 -19.32 -5.47 -3.52
N LEU A 125 -18.58 -5.61 -4.64
CA LEU A 125 -17.29 -6.28 -4.70
C LEU A 125 -16.12 -5.41 -4.21
N ILE A 126 -16.36 -4.13 -3.94
CA ILE A 126 -15.31 -3.18 -3.54
C ILE A 126 -15.40 -2.92 -2.04
N GLY A 127 -14.45 -3.47 -1.31
CA GLY A 127 -14.29 -3.24 0.11
C GLY A 127 -13.35 -2.06 0.40
N GLN A 128 -13.70 -1.28 1.41
CA GLN A 128 -12.93 -0.11 1.83
C GLN A 128 -12.60 -0.22 3.31
N LEU A 129 -11.32 -0.04 3.61
CA LEU A 129 -10.76 0.05 4.95
C LEU A 129 -10.36 1.49 5.22
N HIS A 130 -10.46 1.95 6.44
CA HIS A 130 -10.11 3.29 6.87
C HIS A 130 -9.11 3.21 8.04
N GLY A 131 -8.07 4.03 7.99
CA GLY A 131 -7.05 4.09 9.05
C GLY A 131 -6.21 2.82 9.19
N GLU A 132 -5.82 2.49 10.41
CA GLU A 132 -5.08 1.26 10.71
C GLU A 132 -5.96 0.03 10.41
N CYS A 133 -5.41 -0.91 9.65
CA CYS A 133 -6.14 -2.09 9.19
C CYS A 133 -6.24 -3.14 10.29
N GLU A 134 -7.06 -2.85 11.30
CA GLU A 134 -7.36 -3.81 12.35
C GLU A 134 -8.10 -5.02 11.76
N LYS A 135 -7.80 -6.18 12.32
CA LYS A 135 -8.37 -7.47 11.91
C LYS A 135 -9.90 -7.46 11.81
N ASP A 136 -10.57 -6.89 12.81
CA ASP A 136 -12.05 -6.85 12.84
C ASP A 136 -12.63 -5.99 11.71
N SER A 137 -11.91 -4.95 11.32
CA SER A 137 -12.25 -4.12 10.16
C SER A 137 -12.14 -4.91 8.86
N VAL A 138 -11.07 -5.70 8.69
CA VAL A 138 -10.88 -6.57 7.52
C VAL A 138 -11.99 -7.63 7.44
N ILE A 139 -12.31 -8.27 8.57
CA ILE A 139 -13.40 -9.26 8.64
C ILE A 139 -14.74 -8.63 8.24
N SER A 140 -15.08 -7.48 8.78
CA SER A 140 -16.32 -6.77 8.44
C SER A 140 -16.41 -6.44 6.95
N VAL A 141 -15.29 -6.13 6.29
CA VAL A 141 -15.25 -5.83 4.86
C VAL A 141 -15.41 -7.08 4.02
N ILE A 142 -14.69 -8.17 4.35
CA ILE A 142 -14.79 -9.41 3.56
C ILE A 142 -16.18 -10.05 3.65
N GLU A 143 -16.86 -9.97 4.81
CA GLU A 143 -18.22 -10.46 4.98
C GLU A 143 -19.24 -9.74 4.08
N LYS A 144 -19.01 -8.45 3.79
CA LYS A 144 -19.85 -7.68 2.86
C LYS A 144 -19.62 -8.07 1.40
N ILE A 145 -18.36 -8.36 1.04
CA ILE A 145 -17.97 -8.76 -0.33
C ILE A 145 -18.41 -10.21 -0.60
N PHE A 146 -18.26 -11.07 0.40
CA PHE A 146 -18.43 -12.52 0.27
C PHE A 146 -19.87 -12.97 0.56
N VAL A 147 -20.81 -12.46 -0.27
CA VAL A 147 -22.22 -12.86 -0.15
C VAL A 147 -22.41 -14.28 -0.69
N PRO A 148 -22.96 -15.23 0.11
CA PRO A 148 -23.01 -16.65 -0.25
C PRO A 148 -23.67 -16.98 -1.59
N GLN A 149 -24.66 -16.16 -2.02
CA GLN A 149 -25.40 -16.42 -3.25
C GLN A 149 -24.58 -16.10 -4.52
N LYS A 150 -23.61 -15.23 -4.42
CA LYS A 150 -22.78 -14.81 -5.55
C LYS A 150 -21.39 -14.32 -5.09
N PRO A 151 -20.54 -15.21 -4.51
CA PRO A 151 -19.24 -14.80 -4.04
C PRO A 151 -18.32 -14.43 -5.21
N PRO A 152 -17.30 -13.59 -4.98
CA PRO A 152 -16.22 -13.39 -5.95
C PRO A 152 -15.43 -14.70 -6.14
N THR A 153 -14.92 -14.92 -7.34
CA THR A 153 -14.02 -16.07 -7.63
C THR A 153 -12.55 -15.70 -7.52
N ALA A 154 -12.25 -14.41 -7.45
CA ALA A 154 -10.91 -13.90 -7.15
C ALA A 154 -11.02 -12.62 -6.32
N LEU A 155 -9.98 -12.35 -5.53
CA LEU A 155 -9.84 -11.16 -4.71
C LEU A 155 -8.47 -10.53 -4.95
N PHE A 156 -8.46 -9.20 -5.07
CA PHE A 156 -7.26 -8.37 -4.97
C PHE A 156 -7.28 -7.65 -3.63
N CYS A 157 -6.21 -7.81 -2.84
CA CYS A 157 -6.01 -7.08 -1.58
C CYS A 157 -4.88 -6.05 -1.75
N TYR A 158 -5.09 -4.85 -1.27
CA TYR A 158 -4.13 -3.75 -1.45
C TYR A 158 -2.78 -3.98 -0.76
N SER A 159 -2.70 -4.89 0.22
CA SER A 159 -1.47 -5.28 0.91
C SER A 159 -1.45 -6.76 1.26
N ASP A 160 -0.27 -7.32 1.47
CA ASP A 160 -0.10 -8.72 1.87
C ASP A 160 -0.68 -9.00 3.26
N GLU A 161 -0.56 -8.06 4.20
CA GLU A 161 -1.12 -8.20 5.56
C GLU A 161 -2.63 -8.40 5.52
N VAL A 162 -3.32 -7.56 4.75
CA VAL A 162 -4.78 -7.70 4.57
C VAL A 162 -5.11 -9.00 3.84
N ALA A 163 -4.34 -9.40 2.84
CA ALA A 163 -4.58 -10.65 2.12
C ALA A 163 -4.46 -11.87 3.03
N ILE A 164 -3.51 -11.88 3.96
CA ILE A 164 -3.33 -12.98 4.93
C ILE A 164 -4.56 -13.13 5.83
N GLU A 165 -5.11 -12.03 6.35
CA GLU A 165 -6.34 -12.06 7.14
C GLU A 165 -7.55 -12.52 6.31
N VAL A 166 -7.65 -12.05 5.07
CA VAL A 166 -8.69 -12.46 4.12
C VAL A 166 -8.60 -13.96 3.81
N MET A 167 -7.40 -14.48 3.52
CA MET A 167 -7.18 -15.92 3.28
C MET A 167 -7.56 -16.75 4.51
N SER A 168 -7.20 -16.29 5.70
CA SER A 168 -7.57 -16.95 6.97
C SER A 168 -9.08 -17.01 7.12
N TRP A 169 -9.79 -15.94 6.80
CA TRP A 169 -11.26 -15.89 6.85
C TRP A 169 -11.89 -16.84 5.82
N ILE A 170 -11.44 -16.81 4.56
CA ILE A 170 -11.91 -17.65 3.46
C ILE A 170 -11.81 -19.13 3.83
N MET A 171 -10.63 -19.57 4.31
CA MET A 171 -10.40 -20.96 4.68
C MET A 171 -11.25 -21.40 5.88
N LYS A 172 -11.45 -20.53 6.88
CA LYS A 172 -12.32 -20.81 8.04
C LYS A 172 -13.79 -20.95 7.66
N HIS A 173 -14.21 -20.35 6.55
CA HIS A 173 -15.58 -20.48 6.03
C HIS A 173 -15.74 -21.63 5.01
N GLY A 174 -14.72 -22.48 4.89
CA GLY A 174 -14.80 -23.71 4.11
C GLY A 174 -14.48 -23.56 2.62
N TYR A 175 -14.02 -22.40 2.18
CA TYR A 175 -13.57 -22.19 0.80
C TYR A 175 -12.09 -22.54 0.67
N ARG A 176 -11.71 -23.07 -0.49
CA ARG A 176 -10.34 -23.44 -0.82
C ARG A 176 -9.67 -22.37 -1.66
N ILE A 177 -8.39 -22.16 -1.41
CA ILE A 177 -7.54 -21.27 -2.19
C ILE A 177 -6.45 -22.12 -2.87
N PRO A 178 -6.31 -22.08 -4.20
CA PRO A 178 -7.00 -21.19 -5.15
C PRO A 178 -8.28 -21.78 -5.77
N GLU A 179 -8.72 -23.02 -5.44
CA GLU A 179 -9.72 -23.77 -6.19
C GLU A 179 -11.11 -23.12 -6.22
N ASP A 180 -11.53 -22.49 -5.12
CA ASP A 180 -12.82 -21.82 -5.02
C ASP A 180 -12.65 -20.29 -5.16
N VAL A 181 -11.52 -19.74 -4.65
CA VAL A 181 -11.21 -18.32 -4.69
C VAL A 181 -9.71 -18.09 -4.87
N SER A 182 -9.31 -17.39 -5.91
CA SER A 182 -7.93 -16.91 -6.07
C SER A 182 -7.71 -15.62 -5.28
N VAL A 183 -6.54 -15.49 -4.63
CA VAL A 183 -6.17 -14.27 -3.89
C VAL A 183 -4.84 -13.74 -4.42
N VAL A 184 -4.82 -12.45 -4.74
CA VAL A 184 -3.62 -11.72 -5.15
C VAL A 184 -3.51 -10.45 -4.34
N SER A 185 -2.28 -10.06 -4.00
CA SER A 185 -2.03 -8.87 -3.17
C SER A 185 -0.89 -8.01 -3.70
N PHE A 186 -0.46 -7.09 -2.87
CA PHE A 186 0.65 -6.18 -3.13
C PHE A 186 1.57 -6.13 -1.91
N ASP A 187 2.86 -5.99 -2.10
CA ASP A 187 4.03 -5.65 -1.28
C ASP A 187 5.15 -6.68 -1.43
N GLY A 188 4.87 -7.99 -1.49
CA GLY A 188 5.89 -9.04 -1.63
C GLY A 188 6.66 -9.26 -0.34
N ILE A 189 5.98 -9.26 0.82
CA ILE A 189 6.66 -9.52 2.09
C ILE A 189 7.17 -10.98 2.15
N PRO A 190 8.33 -11.26 2.80
CA PRO A 190 8.87 -12.62 2.84
C PRO A 190 7.97 -13.65 3.51
N PHE A 191 6.98 -13.22 4.28
CA PHE A 191 6.03 -14.10 4.95
C PHE A 191 4.99 -14.68 3.99
N SER A 192 4.66 -13.98 2.89
CA SER A 192 3.70 -14.43 1.88
C SER A 192 4.09 -15.75 1.22
N GLU A 193 5.38 -16.05 1.10
CA GLU A 193 5.87 -17.34 0.56
C GLU A 193 5.81 -18.48 1.58
N ARG A 194 5.72 -18.17 2.88
CA ARG A 194 5.83 -19.15 3.99
C ARG A 194 4.50 -19.63 4.53
N ILE A 195 3.40 -19.01 4.16
CA ILE A 195 2.06 -19.44 4.53
C ILE A 195 1.57 -20.56 3.60
N THR A 196 0.51 -21.25 4.00
CA THR A 196 -0.09 -22.31 3.20
C THR A 196 -1.59 -22.09 3.03
N PRO A 197 -2.09 -21.95 1.79
CA PRO A 197 -1.32 -21.83 0.54
C PRO A 197 -0.47 -20.56 0.50
N SER A 198 0.62 -20.56 -0.30
CA SER A 198 1.42 -19.34 -0.49
C SER A 198 0.62 -18.24 -1.19
N LEU A 199 0.87 -17.01 -0.81
CA LEU A 199 0.16 -15.85 -1.36
C LEU A 199 0.87 -15.33 -2.63
N SER A 200 0.11 -15.22 -3.71
CA SER A 200 0.57 -14.51 -4.92
C SER A 200 0.51 -13.01 -4.69
N THR A 201 1.63 -12.32 -4.88
CA THR A 201 1.74 -10.90 -4.58
C THR A 201 2.58 -10.15 -5.61
N ILE A 202 2.29 -8.87 -5.78
CA ILE A 202 3.12 -7.94 -6.55
C ILE A 202 4.24 -7.46 -5.64
N SER A 203 5.48 -7.85 -5.95
CA SER A 203 6.65 -7.45 -5.16
C SER A 203 7.06 -6.02 -5.42
N GLN A 204 7.33 -5.27 -4.36
CA GLN A 204 7.96 -3.96 -4.45
C GLN A 204 9.47 -4.10 -4.68
N PRO A 205 10.10 -3.24 -5.51
CA PRO A 205 11.54 -3.26 -5.77
C PRO A 205 12.32 -2.61 -4.60
N VAL A 206 12.23 -3.19 -3.41
CA VAL A 206 12.77 -2.62 -2.15
C VAL A 206 14.26 -2.34 -2.23
N GLU A 207 15.04 -3.24 -2.86
CA GLU A 207 16.48 -3.03 -3.04
C GLU A 207 16.81 -1.80 -3.91
N TYR A 208 16.02 -1.59 -4.97
CA TYR A 208 16.19 -0.43 -5.83
C TYR A 208 15.81 0.85 -5.09
N GLN A 209 14.73 0.84 -4.34
CA GLN A 209 14.30 1.96 -3.50
C GLN A 209 15.36 2.29 -2.45
N ALA A 210 15.89 1.30 -1.73
CA ALA A 210 16.96 1.47 -0.75
C ALA A 210 18.23 2.07 -1.36
N LYS A 211 18.68 1.56 -2.51
CA LYS A 211 19.85 2.11 -3.23
C LYS A 211 19.63 3.56 -3.65
N SER A 212 18.45 3.89 -4.13
CA SER A 212 18.12 5.26 -4.54
C SER A 212 18.16 6.23 -3.36
N ILE A 213 17.65 5.79 -2.18
CA ILE A 213 17.69 6.57 -0.94
C ILE A 213 19.15 6.79 -0.51
N ILE A 214 19.96 5.73 -0.46
CA ILE A 214 21.37 5.82 -0.06
C ILE A 214 22.14 6.75 -1.00
N ASN A 215 21.93 6.65 -2.30
CA ASN A 215 22.57 7.53 -3.27
C ASN A 215 22.16 8.99 -3.06
N GLY A 216 20.87 9.26 -2.84
CA GLY A 216 20.39 10.60 -2.50
C GLY A 216 21.05 11.17 -1.23
N MET A 217 21.29 10.33 -0.22
CA MET A 217 22.02 10.72 1.00
C MET A 217 23.47 11.13 0.73
N LEU A 218 24.16 10.39 -0.13
CA LEU A 218 25.58 10.68 -0.44
C LEU A 218 25.74 12.02 -1.19
N TYR A 219 24.77 12.37 -2.05
CA TYR A 219 24.76 13.66 -2.73
C TYR A 219 24.43 14.86 -1.83
N LEU A 220 23.85 14.66 -0.66
CA LEU A 220 23.56 15.73 0.30
C LEU A 220 24.72 16.01 1.26
N GLN A 221 25.86 15.33 1.14
CA GLN A 221 27.07 15.53 1.95
C GLN A 221 28.06 16.53 1.32
N ASP A 222 27.86 16.90 0.07
CA ASP A 222 28.61 17.94 -0.66
C ASP A 222 27.83 19.29 -0.65
#